data_7e4feb66246996f4d4345a6d2d4ef6ac
#
_entry.id   7e4feb66246996f4d4345a6d2d4ef6ac
#
_cell.length_a   1.000
_cell.length_b   1.000
_cell.length_c   1.000
_cell.angle_alpha   90.00
_cell.angle_beta   90.00
_cell.angle_gamma   90.00
#
_symmetry.space_group_name_H-M   'P 1'
#
loop_
_entity.id
_entity.type
_entity.pdbx_description
1 polymer ?
#
loop_
_entity_poly.entity_id
_entity_poly.type
_entity_poly.pdbx_seq_one_letter_code
_entity_poly.pdbx_strand_id
1 'polypeptide(L)'
;MCEANNLTGRIIISPHGINGTVGGDIDDVKRYIRATRSYEPFRTIDIKWSDGTGNDFPRLSVKVRPEIVTFGAPDEIKVDSTGIIGGGTRLKPEELHDLVSTRDDVTFFDGRNALEAKVGKFRDAIVPDVETTRDFISEIESGKYDHLKDKPVVTYCTGGIRCEVLSVLMRNRGFSEVYQLHGGIVRYGETFRDEGLWEGALYVFDGRLTTTFSNKAKVISTCELCDAPTRRLENYPDPEGRNLTLICEECSPTRAVTNGV
;
A
#
# COMPACT_ATOMS: atom_id res chain seq x y z
N MET A 1 21.78 7.09 11.15
CA MET A 1 21.08 8.27 10.56
C MET A 1 19.70 8.47 11.20
N CYS A 2 18.79 7.48 11.17
CA CYS A 2 17.46 7.64 11.80
C CYS A 2 17.55 7.89 13.31
N GLU A 3 18.30 7.07 14.05
CA GLU A 3 18.50 7.23 15.50
C GLU A 3 19.08 8.61 15.86
N ALA A 4 20.06 9.10 15.07
CA ALA A 4 20.67 10.42 15.30
C ALA A 4 19.68 11.59 15.02
N ASN A 5 18.54 11.33 14.43
CA ASN A 5 17.46 12.29 14.20
C ASN A 5 16.17 11.89 14.94
N ASN A 6 16.24 11.06 15.98
CA ASN A 6 15.12 10.63 16.81
C ASN A 6 13.93 10.07 16.02
N LEU A 7 14.17 9.46 14.85
CA LEU A 7 13.10 8.94 14.00
C LEU A 7 12.73 7.54 14.40
N THR A 8 11.44 7.26 14.35
CA THR A 8 10.86 5.92 14.41
C THR A 8 10.38 5.50 13.03
N GLY A 9 10.06 4.20 12.84
CA GLY A 9 9.58 3.73 11.55
C GLY A 9 10.10 2.35 11.15
N ARG A 10 9.85 2.01 9.91
CA ARG A 10 10.28 0.72 9.33
C ARG A 10 11.01 0.96 8.02
N ILE A 11 12.21 0.40 7.89
CA ILE A 11 13.03 0.48 6.68
C ILE A 11 13.49 -0.93 6.31
N ILE A 12 13.35 -1.28 5.05
CA ILE A 12 13.88 -2.49 4.43
C ILE A 12 14.95 -2.05 3.43
N ILE A 13 16.10 -2.68 3.51
CA ILE A 13 17.21 -2.54 2.57
C ILE A 13 17.39 -3.89 1.89
N SER A 14 17.49 -3.91 0.57
CA SER A 14 17.68 -5.11 -0.22
C SER A 14 18.59 -4.84 -1.43
N PRO A 15 19.02 -5.88 -2.16
CA PRO A 15 19.67 -5.69 -3.46
C PRO A 15 18.79 -4.92 -4.47
N HIS A 16 17.47 -4.92 -4.28
CA HIS A 16 16.51 -4.23 -5.14
C HIS A 16 16.33 -2.74 -4.79
N GLY A 17 16.92 -2.26 -3.68
CA GLY A 17 16.82 -0.86 -3.25
C GLY A 17 16.43 -0.69 -1.79
N ILE A 18 15.80 0.44 -1.48
CA ILE A 18 15.33 0.81 -0.14
C ILE A 18 13.82 1.11 -0.15
N ASN A 19 13.12 0.59 0.85
CA ASN A 19 11.71 0.88 1.09
C ASN A 19 11.51 1.18 2.57
N GLY A 20 10.84 2.26 2.90
CA GLY A 20 10.62 2.61 4.29
C GLY A 20 9.59 3.71 4.51
N THR A 21 9.09 3.75 5.73
CA THR A 21 8.31 4.86 6.26
C THR A 21 8.91 5.26 7.59
N VAL A 22 9.13 6.54 7.78
CA VAL A 22 9.68 7.11 9.02
C VAL A 22 8.80 8.25 9.50
N GLY A 23 8.71 8.39 10.82
CA GLY A 23 8.03 9.49 11.49
C GLY A 23 8.93 10.11 12.56
N GLY A 24 8.65 11.35 12.92
CA GLY A 24 9.37 12.12 13.92
C GLY A 24 9.00 13.59 13.83
N ASP A 25 9.72 14.43 14.59
CA ASP A 25 9.63 15.88 14.43
C ASP A 25 9.95 16.29 12.99
N ILE A 26 9.24 17.29 12.47
CA ILE A 26 9.33 17.70 11.07
C ILE A 26 10.75 18.14 10.67
N ASP A 27 11.49 18.78 11.58
CA ASP A 27 12.85 19.23 11.29
C ASP A 27 13.83 18.06 11.31
N ASP A 28 13.60 17.07 12.17
CA ASP A 28 14.36 15.81 12.19
C ASP A 28 14.15 15.02 10.91
N VAL A 29 12.89 14.88 10.45
CA VAL A 29 12.56 14.23 9.17
C VAL A 29 13.23 14.98 8.00
N LYS A 30 13.16 16.30 7.96
CA LYS A 30 13.82 17.09 6.91
C LYS A 30 15.35 16.94 6.92
N ARG A 31 15.99 16.85 8.11
CA ARG A 31 17.43 16.57 8.21
C ARG A 31 17.77 15.18 7.66
N TYR A 32 16.98 14.18 8.03
CA TYR A 32 17.13 12.83 7.53
C TYR A 32 17.01 12.78 6.00
N ILE A 33 16.00 13.42 5.42
CA ILE A 33 15.79 13.46 3.96
C ILE A 33 16.99 14.12 3.26
N ARG A 34 17.48 15.27 3.76
CA ARG A 34 18.65 15.93 3.19
C ARG A 34 19.88 15.02 3.22
N ALA A 35 20.13 14.35 4.35
CA ALA A 35 21.23 13.43 4.49
C ALA A 35 21.08 12.18 3.60
N THR A 36 19.86 11.67 3.44
CA THR A 36 19.58 10.54 2.53
C THR A 36 19.87 10.94 1.07
N ARG A 37 19.40 12.10 0.62
CA ARG A 37 19.62 12.58 -0.74
C ARG A 37 21.06 13.03 -1.02
N SER A 38 21.87 13.29 0.01
CA SER A 38 23.31 13.57 -0.17
C SER A 38 24.11 12.32 -0.50
N TYR A 39 23.58 11.13 -0.24
CA TYR A 39 24.17 9.87 -0.69
C TYR A 39 23.77 9.62 -2.14
N GLU A 40 24.75 9.58 -3.03
CA GLU A 40 24.54 9.61 -4.48
C GLU A 40 23.49 8.57 -4.98
N PRO A 41 23.53 7.29 -4.54
CA PRO A 41 22.52 6.30 -4.96
C PRO A 41 21.07 6.65 -4.57
N PHE A 42 20.88 7.52 -3.58
CA PHE A 42 19.54 7.92 -3.10
C PHE A 42 19.18 9.38 -3.43
N ARG A 43 19.97 10.04 -4.27
CA ARG A 43 19.75 11.44 -4.63
C ARG A 43 18.35 11.68 -5.22
N THR A 44 17.87 10.75 -6.02
CA THR A 44 16.57 10.81 -6.72
C THR A 44 15.49 9.95 -6.06
N ILE A 45 15.72 9.49 -4.83
CA ILE A 45 14.72 8.67 -4.12
C ILE A 45 13.36 9.36 -4.07
N ASP A 46 12.31 8.63 -4.43
CA ASP A 46 10.94 9.11 -4.34
C ASP A 46 10.48 9.15 -2.89
N ILE A 47 10.13 10.34 -2.41
CA ILE A 47 9.69 10.59 -1.03
C ILE A 47 8.28 11.15 -1.07
N LYS A 48 7.39 10.52 -0.32
CA LYS A 48 6.01 10.94 -0.12
C LYS A 48 5.85 11.45 1.31
N TRP A 49 5.04 12.45 1.47
CA TRP A 49 4.66 13.00 2.76
C TRP A 49 3.25 12.54 3.12
N SER A 50 3.01 12.33 4.39
CA SER A 50 1.67 12.15 4.93
C SER A 50 1.58 12.85 6.28
N ASP A 51 0.43 13.41 6.57
CA ASP A 51 0.14 13.96 7.89
C ASP A 51 0.18 12.84 8.94
N GLY A 52 0.68 13.16 10.11
CA GLY A 52 0.79 12.25 11.24
C GLY A 52 1.20 13.00 12.50
N THR A 53 1.22 12.29 13.62
CA THR A 53 1.62 12.84 14.93
C THR A 53 3.16 12.91 15.08
N GLY A 54 3.90 12.24 14.19
CA GLY A 54 5.33 12.00 14.34
C GLY A 54 5.66 10.78 15.22
N ASN A 55 4.72 10.32 16.05
CA ASN A 55 4.88 9.19 16.96
C ASN A 55 4.03 7.95 16.56
N ASP A 56 3.65 7.87 15.28
CA ASP A 56 2.77 6.82 14.76
C ASP A 56 3.45 5.44 14.69
N PHE A 57 4.77 5.38 14.84
CA PHE A 57 5.54 4.14 14.96
C PHE A 57 6.09 3.98 16.39
N PRO A 58 5.91 2.83 17.05
CA PRO A 58 6.37 2.62 18.42
C PRO A 58 7.90 2.51 18.54
N ARG A 59 8.61 2.23 17.45
CA ARG A 59 10.07 2.07 17.42
C ARG A 59 10.62 2.17 16.01
N LEU A 60 11.94 2.35 15.91
CA LEU A 60 12.68 2.17 14.66
C LEU A 60 12.95 0.68 14.40
N SER A 61 12.73 0.24 13.16
CA SER A 61 13.08 -1.10 12.69
C SER A 61 13.73 -1.01 11.31
N VAL A 62 15.03 -1.26 11.25
CA VAL A 62 15.79 -1.32 9.98
C VAL A 62 16.19 -2.77 9.74
N LYS A 63 15.82 -3.34 8.59
CA LYS A 63 16.07 -4.75 8.26
C LYS A 63 16.68 -4.89 6.88
N VAL A 64 17.72 -5.71 6.76
CA VAL A 64 18.22 -6.20 5.47
C VAL A 64 17.42 -7.44 5.08
N ARG A 65 16.95 -7.47 3.84
CA ARG A 65 16.14 -8.56 3.28
C ARG A 65 16.61 -8.91 1.87
N PRO A 66 16.43 -10.16 1.40
CA PRO A 66 16.72 -10.53 0.01
C PRO A 66 15.79 -9.81 -0.99
N GLU A 67 14.59 -9.44 -0.57
CA GLU A 67 13.60 -8.77 -1.38
C GLU A 67 13.18 -7.44 -0.76
N ILE A 68 12.93 -6.43 -1.61
CA ILE A 68 12.40 -5.13 -1.16
C ILE A 68 10.95 -5.24 -0.68
N VAL A 69 10.20 -6.17 -1.26
CA VAL A 69 8.88 -6.63 -0.85
C VAL A 69 8.88 -8.16 -1.00
N THR A 70 8.45 -8.86 0.03
CA THR A 70 8.58 -10.32 0.11
C THR A 70 7.46 -11.01 -0.67
N PHE A 71 7.66 -11.22 -1.96
CA PHE A 71 6.79 -12.06 -2.81
C PHE A 71 7.25 -13.53 -2.85
N GLY A 72 8.52 -13.79 -2.53
CA GLY A 72 9.12 -15.14 -2.56
C GLY A 72 9.74 -15.50 -3.89
N ALA A 73 10.05 -14.52 -4.74
CA ALA A 73 10.67 -14.71 -6.06
C ALA A 73 11.81 -13.69 -6.31
N PRO A 74 12.83 -13.62 -5.44
CA PRO A 74 13.90 -12.63 -5.57
C PRO A 74 14.66 -12.74 -6.89
N ASP A 75 14.80 -13.94 -7.44
CA ASP A 75 15.56 -14.20 -8.67
C ASP A 75 14.83 -13.72 -9.95
N GLU A 76 13.52 -13.46 -9.86
CA GLU A 76 12.75 -12.90 -10.97
C GLU A 76 12.91 -11.38 -11.10
N ILE A 77 13.45 -10.72 -10.09
CA ILE A 77 13.52 -9.25 -10.03
C ILE A 77 14.91 -8.79 -10.44
N LYS A 78 14.95 -7.99 -11.48
CA LYS A 78 16.19 -7.36 -11.98
C LYS A 78 16.14 -5.87 -11.73
N VAL A 79 17.31 -5.30 -11.45
CA VAL A 79 17.46 -3.85 -11.20
C VAL A 79 18.60 -3.27 -12.03
N ASP A 80 18.46 -2.00 -12.35
CA ASP A 80 19.54 -1.17 -12.90
C ASP A 80 19.61 0.17 -12.15
N SER A 81 20.31 1.16 -12.72
CA SER A 81 20.44 2.49 -12.13
C SER A 81 19.10 3.26 -12.03
N THR A 82 18.04 2.80 -12.70
CA THR A 82 16.70 3.41 -12.68
C THR A 82 15.74 2.71 -11.71
N GLY A 83 16.15 1.59 -11.12
CA GLY A 83 15.37 0.78 -10.18
C GLY A 83 14.99 -0.59 -10.75
N ILE A 84 13.83 -1.12 -10.37
CA ILE A 84 13.30 -2.40 -10.87
C ILE A 84 12.92 -2.25 -12.34
N ILE A 85 13.41 -3.18 -13.18
CA ILE A 85 13.16 -3.22 -14.63
C ILE A 85 12.26 -4.39 -15.02
N GLY A 86 11.64 -4.30 -16.19
CA GLY A 86 10.76 -5.35 -16.71
C GLY A 86 9.33 -5.32 -16.18
N GLY A 87 9.00 -4.35 -15.32
CA GLY A 87 7.65 -4.18 -14.78
C GLY A 87 6.66 -3.47 -15.73
N GLY A 88 5.50 -3.14 -15.19
CA GLY A 88 4.44 -2.42 -15.89
C GLY A 88 4.81 -0.96 -16.17
N THR A 89 4.16 -0.38 -17.19
CA THR A 89 4.28 1.04 -17.48
C THR A 89 3.75 1.87 -16.31
N ARG A 90 4.57 2.80 -15.82
CA ARG A 90 4.18 3.69 -14.72
C ARG A 90 3.25 4.79 -15.23
N LEU A 91 2.07 4.89 -14.64
CA LEU A 91 1.09 5.94 -14.94
C LEU A 91 1.00 6.90 -13.75
N LYS A 92 1.14 8.19 -14.01
CA LYS A 92 0.75 9.22 -13.04
C LYS A 92 -0.77 9.19 -12.82
N PRO A 93 -1.29 9.76 -11.72
CA PRO A 93 -2.73 9.79 -11.47
C PRO A 93 -3.55 10.37 -12.65
N GLU A 94 -3.07 11.41 -13.29
CA GLU A 94 -3.72 12.05 -14.44
C GLU A 94 -3.71 11.14 -15.68
N GLU A 95 -2.55 10.52 -15.98
CA GLU A 95 -2.40 9.58 -17.10
C GLU A 95 -3.28 8.33 -16.92
N LEU A 96 -3.53 7.93 -15.66
CA LEU A 96 -4.49 6.87 -15.35
C LEU A 96 -5.91 7.28 -15.71
N HIS A 97 -6.32 8.52 -15.39
CA HIS A 97 -7.64 9.02 -15.78
C HIS A 97 -7.80 9.11 -17.30
N ASP A 98 -6.76 9.55 -18.03
CA ASP A 98 -6.76 9.57 -19.50
C ASP A 98 -6.92 8.16 -20.07
N LEU A 99 -6.20 7.17 -19.53
CA LEU A 99 -6.32 5.77 -19.95
C LEU A 99 -7.76 5.25 -19.78
N VAL A 100 -8.34 5.43 -18.59
CA VAL A 100 -9.69 4.95 -18.27
C VAL A 100 -10.77 5.71 -19.05
N SER A 101 -10.53 6.98 -19.41
CA SER A 101 -11.48 7.77 -20.22
C SER A 101 -11.52 7.35 -21.68
N THR A 102 -10.45 6.73 -22.18
CA THR A 102 -10.28 6.33 -23.58
C THR A 102 -10.48 4.84 -23.84
N ARG A 103 -10.55 4.03 -22.79
CA ARG A 103 -10.66 2.56 -22.86
C ARG A 103 -11.61 2.02 -21.80
N ASP A 104 -12.61 1.28 -22.22
CA ASP A 104 -13.63 0.64 -21.34
C ASP A 104 -13.17 -0.72 -20.78
N ASP A 105 -12.07 -1.29 -21.31
CA ASP A 105 -11.57 -2.62 -20.96
C ASP A 105 -10.49 -2.60 -19.87
N VAL A 106 -10.16 -1.45 -19.31
CA VAL A 106 -9.14 -1.29 -18.26
C VAL A 106 -9.62 -1.94 -16.96
N THR A 107 -8.80 -2.81 -16.41
CA THR A 107 -9.08 -3.48 -15.14
C THR A 107 -8.12 -3.02 -14.05
N PHE A 108 -8.65 -2.56 -12.92
CA PHE A 108 -7.84 -2.32 -11.72
C PHE A 108 -7.58 -3.62 -10.97
N PHE A 109 -6.34 -3.86 -10.59
CA PHE A 109 -5.92 -5.04 -9.85
C PHE A 109 -5.22 -4.60 -8.56
N ASP A 110 -5.82 -4.90 -7.41
CA ASP A 110 -5.29 -4.49 -6.12
C ASP A 110 -4.05 -5.32 -5.75
N GLY A 111 -2.90 -4.68 -5.64
CA GLY A 111 -1.63 -5.30 -5.22
C GLY A 111 -1.45 -5.30 -3.70
N ARG A 112 -2.52 -5.11 -2.94
CA ARG A 112 -2.54 -5.16 -1.47
C ARG A 112 -3.23 -6.44 -1.00
N ASN A 113 -3.08 -6.77 0.29
CA ASN A 113 -3.86 -7.88 0.85
C ASN A 113 -5.36 -7.53 0.94
N ALA A 114 -6.20 -8.57 1.05
CA ALA A 114 -7.65 -8.44 1.06
C ALA A 114 -8.16 -7.54 2.20
N LEU A 115 -7.53 -7.57 3.37
CA LEU A 115 -7.91 -6.72 4.51
C LEU A 115 -7.74 -5.23 4.21
N GLU A 116 -6.66 -4.84 3.55
CA GLU A 116 -6.42 -3.44 3.16
C GLU A 116 -7.52 -2.94 2.21
N ALA A 117 -7.99 -3.81 1.30
CA ALA A 117 -9.03 -3.47 0.33
C ALA A 117 -10.42 -3.35 0.95
N LYS A 118 -10.69 -3.98 2.11
CA LYS A 118 -11.96 -3.86 2.83
C LYS A 118 -12.29 -2.41 3.18
N VAL A 119 -11.30 -1.59 3.56
CA VAL A 119 -11.53 -0.21 4.01
C VAL A 119 -11.52 0.80 2.86
N GLY A 120 -10.94 0.46 1.72
CA GLY A 120 -10.91 1.32 0.53
C GLY A 120 -10.25 0.65 -0.65
N LYS A 121 -10.76 0.92 -1.86
CA LYS A 121 -10.27 0.39 -3.13
C LYS A 121 -10.66 1.28 -4.30
N PHE A 122 -10.04 1.09 -5.45
CA PHE A 122 -10.55 1.67 -6.68
C PHE A 122 -11.90 1.02 -7.05
N ARG A 123 -12.79 1.83 -7.62
CA ARG A 123 -14.09 1.37 -8.10
C ARG A 123 -13.90 0.19 -9.05
N ASP A 124 -14.70 -0.86 -8.88
CA ASP A 124 -14.72 -2.08 -9.68
C ASP A 124 -13.38 -2.84 -9.73
N ALA A 125 -12.46 -2.54 -8.80
CA ALA A 125 -11.18 -3.23 -8.75
C ALA A 125 -11.33 -4.71 -8.39
N ILE A 126 -10.57 -5.54 -9.07
CA ILE A 126 -10.33 -6.92 -8.66
C ILE A 126 -9.46 -6.89 -7.41
N VAL A 127 -9.95 -7.51 -6.36
CA VAL A 127 -9.24 -7.71 -5.11
C VAL A 127 -8.87 -9.19 -5.01
N PRO A 128 -7.59 -9.55 -5.18
CA PRO A 128 -7.14 -10.92 -4.98
C PRO A 128 -7.38 -11.38 -3.54
N ASP A 129 -7.73 -12.66 -3.39
CA ASP A 129 -7.93 -13.27 -2.08
C ASP A 129 -6.60 -13.71 -1.49
N VAL A 130 -5.84 -12.73 -1.01
CA VAL A 130 -4.50 -12.92 -0.46
C VAL A 130 -4.39 -12.27 0.93
N GLU A 131 -3.78 -12.97 1.87
CA GLU A 131 -3.52 -12.45 3.20
C GLU A 131 -2.15 -11.76 3.27
N THR A 132 -1.20 -12.24 2.49
CA THR A 132 0.18 -11.71 2.44
C THR A 132 0.66 -11.52 1.00
N THR A 133 1.75 -10.76 0.83
CA THR A 133 2.36 -10.61 -0.50
C THR A 133 2.93 -11.91 -1.07
N ARG A 134 3.20 -12.92 -0.24
CA ARG A 134 3.68 -14.24 -0.69
C ARG A 134 2.63 -15.04 -1.43
N ASP A 135 1.36 -14.80 -1.13
CA ASP A 135 0.25 -15.55 -1.71
C ASP A 135 -0.05 -15.12 -3.15
N PHE A 136 0.46 -13.94 -3.57
CA PHE A 136 0.20 -13.40 -4.91
C PHE A 136 0.67 -14.31 -6.05
N ILE A 137 1.80 -15.00 -5.90
CA ILE A 137 2.32 -15.85 -6.97
C ILE A 137 1.34 -17.00 -7.24
N SER A 138 0.95 -17.73 -6.20
CA SER A 138 -0.01 -18.82 -6.33
C SER A 138 -1.38 -18.33 -6.78
N GLU A 139 -1.79 -17.15 -6.32
CA GLU A 139 -3.07 -16.55 -6.71
C GLU A 139 -3.09 -16.17 -8.21
N ILE A 140 -2.03 -15.55 -8.73
CA ILE A 140 -1.92 -15.21 -10.16
C ILE A 140 -1.82 -16.48 -11.02
N GLU A 141 -1.14 -17.52 -10.54
CA GLU A 141 -0.97 -18.79 -11.24
C GLU A 141 -2.19 -19.71 -11.15
N SER A 142 -3.20 -19.35 -10.36
CA SER A 142 -4.42 -20.16 -10.16
C SER A 142 -5.30 -20.32 -11.41
N GLY A 143 -5.05 -19.51 -12.46
CA GLY A 143 -5.88 -19.45 -13.66
C GLY A 143 -7.11 -18.54 -13.57
N LYS A 144 -7.48 -18.07 -12.37
CA LYS A 144 -8.63 -17.15 -12.17
C LYS A 144 -8.56 -15.89 -13.03
N TYR A 145 -7.35 -15.43 -13.32
CA TYR A 145 -7.07 -14.16 -13.99
C TYR A 145 -6.60 -14.32 -15.43
N ASP A 146 -6.64 -15.51 -16.01
CA ASP A 146 -6.17 -15.78 -17.38
C ASP A 146 -6.92 -14.95 -18.41
N HIS A 147 -8.19 -14.64 -18.15
CA HIS A 147 -9.03 -13.78 -19.00
C HIS A 147 -8.56 -12.30 -19.04
N LEU A 148 -7.61 -11.91 -18.20
CA LEU A 148 -7.02 -10.57 -18.15
C LEU A 148 -5.67 -10.49 -18.85
N LYS A 149 -5.08 -11.61 -19.27
CA LYS A 149 -3.70 -11.65 -19.81
C LYS A 149 -3.52 -10.77 -21.04
N ASP A 150 -4.56 -10.67 -21.86
CA ASP A 150 -4.56 -9.85 -23.08
C ASP A 150 -5.32 -8.52 -22.93
N LYS A 151 -5.55 -8.07 -21.69
CA LYS A 151 -6.24 -6.82 -21.38
C LYS A 151 -5.34 -5.85 -20.61
N PRO A 152 -5.64 -4.53 -20.66
CA PRO A 152 -4.94 -3.54 -19.86
C PRO A 152 -5.25 -3.73 -18.38
N VAL A 153 -4.25 -4.09 -17.60
CA VAL A 153 -4.35 -4.26 -16.14
C VAL A 153 -3.54 -3.18 -15.46
N VAL A 154 -4.19 -2.38 -14.63
CA VAL A 154 -3.53 -1.37 -13.80
C VAL A 154 -3.38 -1.89 -12.39
N THR A 155 -2.16 -2.20 -11.98
CA THR A 155 -1.87 -2.57 -10.59
C THR A 155 -1.69 -1.32 -9.72
N TYR A 156 -2.14 -1.39 -8.47
CA TYR A 156 -1.97 -0.35 -7.49
C TYR A 156 -1.72 -0.91 -6.09
N CYS A 157 -1.03 -0.15 -5.25
CA CYS A 157 -0.89 -0.43 -3.81
C CYS A 157 -0.73 0.90 -3.06
N THR A 158 -0.52 0.86 -1.76
CA THR A 158 -0.45 2.06 -0.92
C THR A 158 0.54 3.11 -1.45
N GLY A 159 1.81 2.74 -1.66
CA GLY A 159 2.87 3.68 -2.05
C GLY A 159 3.56 3.36 -3.38
N GLY A 160 3.13 2.31 -4.11
CA GLY A 160 3.68 1.90 -5.40
C GLY A 160 4.71 0.78 -5.32
N ILE A 161 5.43 0.59 -4.20
CA ILE A 161 6.58 -0.34 -4.14
C ILE A 161 6.19 -1.81 -4.38
N ARG A 162 5.02 -2.26 -3.90
CA ARG A 162 4.56 -3.63 -4.17
C ARG A 162 4.31 -3.83 -5.66
N CYS A 163 3.78 -2.81 -6.34
CA CYS A 163 3.49 -2.89 -7.77
C CYS A 163 4.74 -2.89 -8.63
N GLU A 164 5.85 -2.30 -8.17
CA GLU A 164 7.14 -2.43 -8.87
C GLU A 164 7.54 -3.91 -9.05
N VAL A 165 7.29 -4.74 -8.03
CA VAL A 165 7.57 -6.18 -8.07
C VAL A 165 6.42 -6.94 -8.74
N LEU A 166 5.17 -6.70 -8.30
CA LEU A 166 3.98 -7.41 -8.79
C LEU A 166 3.83 -7.34 -10.30
N SER A 167 4.06 -6.16 -10.89
CA SER A 167 3.94 -5.98 -12.33
C SER A 167 4.99 -6.77 -13.13
N VAL A 168 6.20 -6.96 -12.59
CA VAL A 168 7.19 -7.89 -13.17
C VAL A 168 6.68 -9.32 -13.11
N LEU A 169 6.20 -9.76 -11.95
CA LEU A 169 5.69 -11.12 -11.76
C LEU A 169 4.49 -11.41 -12.67
N MET A 170 3.59 -10.46 -12.87
CA MET A 170 2.47 -10.58 -13.81
C MET A 170 2.96 -10.70 -15.26
N ARG A 171 3.88 -9.85 -15.68
CA ARG A 171 4.46 -9.93 -17.04
C ARG A 171 5.16 -11.26 -17.30
N ASN A 172 5.92 -11.77 -16.33
CA ASN A 172 6.57 -13.07 -16.41
C ASN A 172 5.54 -14.22 -16.56
N ARG A 173 4.30 -14.01 -16.12
CA ARG A 173 3.18 -14.99 -16.21
C ARG A 173 2.23 -14.72 -17.37
N GLY A 174 2.67 -13.91 -18.33
CA GLY A 174 1.98 -13.73 -19.61
C GLY A 174 0.94 -12.62 -19.67
N PHE A 175 0.87 -11.72 -18.68
CA PHE A 175 0.08 -10.49 -18.80
C PHE A 175 0.80 -9.54 -19.78
N SER A 176 0.18 -9.27 -20.90
CA SER A 176 0.81 -8.53 -22.01
C SER A 176 0.83 -7.02 -21.78
N GLU A 177 -0.24 -6.47 -21.22
CA GLU A 177 -0.44 -5.03 -21.04
C GLU A 177 -0.63 -4.68 -19.54
N VAL A 178 0.50 -4.50 -18.84
CA VAL A 178 0.51 -4.18 -17.41
C VAL A 178 0.95 -2.75 -17.18
N TYR A 179 0.15 -2.05 -16.42
CA TYR A 179 0.42 -0.72 -15.90
C TYR A 179 0.56 -0.76 -14.38
N GLN A 180 1.18 0.27 -13.82
CA GLN A 180 1.24 0.47 -12.37
C GLN A 180 1.02 1.93 -12.01
N LEU A 181 0.25 2.18 -10.97
CA LEU A 181 -0.01 3.53 -10.49
C LEU A 181 1.24 4.09 -9.82
N HIS A 182 1.85 5.09 -10.45
CA HIS A 182 3.05 5.74 -9.96
C HIS A 182 2.79 6.44 -8.62
N GLY A 183 3.58 6.06 -7.60
CA GLY A 183 3.42 6.59 -6.24
C GLY A 183 2.22 6.02 -5.47
N GLY A 184 1.47 5.10 -6.09
CA GLY A 184 0.36 4.37 -5.48
C GLY A 184 -0.84 5.25 -5.08
N ILE A 185 -1.68 4.70 -4.21
CA ILE A 185 -2.90 5.34 -3.71
C ILE A 185 -2.59 6.66 -3.01
N VAL A 186 -1.45 6.77 -2.31
CA VAL A 186 -1.04 8.01 -1.63
C VAL A 186 -0.97 9.16 -2.62
N ARG A 187 -0.22 9.02 -3.72
CA ARG A 187 -0.09 10.08 -4.72
C ARG A 187 -1.39 10.33 -5.47
N TYR A 188 -2.18 9.29 -5.71
CA TYR A 188 -3.51 9.42 -6.29
C TYR A 188 -4.43 10.28 -5.41
N GLY A 189 -4.46 10.01 -4.11
CA GLY A 189 -5.26 10.76 -3.15
C GLY A 189 -4.77 12.20 -2.94
N GLU A 190 -3.47 12.48 -3.04
CA GLU A 190 -2.93 13.86 -3.06
C GLU A 190 -3.49 14.65 -4.26
N THR A 191 -3.66 14.01 -5.42
CA THR A 191 -4.13 14.64 -6.66
C THR A 191 -5.65 14.80 -6.70
N PHE A 192 -6.39 13.73 -6.45
CA PHE A 192 -7.85 13.68 -6.68
C PHE A 192 -8.68 13.66 -5.40
N ARG A 193 -8.07 13.45 -4.24
CA ARG A 193 -8.78 13.25 -2.97
C ARG A 193 -9.85 12.19 -3.11
N ASP A 194 -11.10 12.51 -2.73
CA ASP A 194 -12.26 11.61 -2.82
C ASP A 194 -13.12 11.88 -4.08
N GLU A 195 -12.61 12.68 -5.02
CA GLU A 195 -13.36 13.09 -6.24
C GLU A 195 -12.99 12.22 -7.47
N GLY A 196 -12.08 11.26 -7.29
CA GLY A 196 -11.61 10.36 -8.34
C GLY A 196 -12.29 9.00 -8.34
N LEU A 197 -11.50 7.99 -8.73
CA LEU A 197 -11.94 6.60 -8.84
C LEU A 197 -11.71 5.80 -7.55
N TRP A 198 -11.01 6.38 -6.58
CA TRP A 198 -10.78 5.78 -5.27
C TRP A 198 -12.01 5.92 -4.37
N GLU A 199 -12.38 4.86 -3.68
CA GLU A 199 -13.46 4.85 -2.70
C GLU A 199 -12.98 4.31 -1.36
N GLY A 200 -13.36 5.00 -0.27
CA GLY A 200 -13.08 4.56 1.09
C GLY A 200 -11.86 5.21 1.74
N ALA A 201 -11.34 4.55 2.77
CA ALA A 201 -10.15 4.94 3.50
C ALA A 201 -8.91 4.20 3.00
N LEU A 202 -7.74 4.76 3.23
CA LEU A 202 -6.47 4.11 2.96
C LEU A 202 -5.98 3.41 4.24
N TYR A 203 -5.71 2.10 4.15
CA TYR A 203 -4.99 1.38 5.19
C TYR A 203 -3.53 1.84 5.24
N VAL A 204 -3.05 2.13 6.45
CA VAL A 204 -1.65 2.52 6.71
C VAL A 204 -1.02 1.60 7.74
N PHE A 205 0.28 1.35 7.60
CA PHE A 205 1.02 0.38 8.42
C PHE A 205 1.59 0.97 9.72
N ASP A 206 0.90 1.93 10.30
CA ASP A 206 1.28 2.59 11.56
C ASP A 206 0.12 2.59 12.57
N GLY A 207 0.27 3.25 13.69
CA GLY A 207 -0.70 3.26 14.78
C GLY A 207 -2.08 3.83 14.42
N ARG A 208 -2.21 4.54 13.30
CA ARG A 208 -3.48 5.08 12.81
C ARG A 208 -4.37 4.02 12.17
N LEU A 209 -3.79 2.94 11.61
CA LEU A 209 -4.41 1.86 10.85
C LEU A 209 -5.13 2.32 9.57
N THR A 210 -5.87 3.42 9.63
CA THR A 210 -6.57 4.00 8.45
C THR A 210 -6.40 5.51 8.40
N THR A 211 -6.41 6.06 7.19
CA THR A 211 -6.46 7.50 6.93
C THR A 211 -7.40 7.80 5.76
N THR A 212 -7.85 9.04 5.62
CA THR A 212 -8.71 9.49 4.52
C THR A 212 -8.09 10.69 3.83
N PHE A 213 -8.44 10.90 2.57
CA PHE A 213 -7.96 12.06 1.80
C PHE A 213 -8.78 13.33 2.06
N SER A 214 -10.00 13.18 2.57
CA SER A 214 -10.82 14.27 3.06
C SER A 214 -11.91 13.77 4.03
N ASN A 215 -12.68 14.68 4.59
CA ASN A 215 -13.86 14.36 5.41
C ASN A 215 -15.05 13.82 4.60
N LYS A 216 -14.97 13.84 3.27
CA LYS A 216 -16.01 13.33 2.35
C LYS A 216 -15.79 11.86 1.97
N ALA A 217 -14.72 11.22 2.44
CA ALA A 217 -14.42 9.84 2.13
C ALA A 217 -15.60 8.92 2.47
N LYS A 218 -16.04 8.14 1.50
CA LYS A 218 -17.12 7.16 1.69
C LYS A 218 -16.72 6.12 2.73
N VAL A 219 -17.69 5.58 3.45
CA VAL A 219 -17.52 4.36 4.24
C VAL A 219 -18.03 3.21 3.38
N ILE A 220 -17.13 2.33 2.92
CA ILE A 220 -17.47 1.22 2.02
C ILE A 220 -17.50 -0.14 2.73
N SER A 221 -17.20 -0.17 4.01
CA SER A 221 -17.11 -1.38 4.83
C SER A 221 -18.08 -1.33 6.01
N THR A 222 -18.34 -2.49 6.59
CA THR A 222 -19.22 -2.67 7.73
C THR A 222 -18.53 -3.39 8.88
N CYS A 223 -19.04 -3.18 10.08
CA CYS A 223 -18.61 -3.86 11.29
C CYS A 223 -18.89 -5.36 11.18
N GLU A 224 -17.92 -6.20 11.45
CA GLU A 224 -18.07 -7.68 11.37
C GLU A 224 -18.95 -8.25 12.47
N LEU A 225 -19.36 -7.44 13.49
CA LEU A 225 -20.24 -7.88 14.58
C LEU A 225 -21.69 -7.42 14.46
N CYS A 226 -21.95 -6.25 13.85
CA CYS A 226 -23.29 -5.67 13.82
C CYS A 226 -23.69 -5.03 12.49
N ASP A 227 -22.88 -5.18 11.45
CA ASP A 227 -23.08 -4.65 10.10
C ASP A 227 -23.19 -3.11 10.00
N ALA A 228 -22.98 -2.37 11.09
CA ALA A 228 -22.97 -0.91 11.05
C ALA A 228 -21.81 -0.40 10.17
N PRO A 229 -22.01 0.66 9.37
CA PRO A 229 -20.96 1.24 8.55
C PRO A 229 -19.76 1.65 9.41
N THR A 230 -18.56 1.17 9.04
CA THR A 230 -17.33 1.52 9.74
C THR A 230 -16.12 1.37 8.83
N ARG A 231 -15.08 2.17 9.07
CA ARG A 231 -13.73 2.01 8.51
C ARG A 231 -12.69 1.72 9.60
N ARG A 232 -13.18 1.54 10.83
CA ARG A 232 -12.32 1.35 11.99
C ARG A 232 -11.83 -0.09 12.04
N LEU A 233 -10.52 -0.23 12.07
CA LEU A 233 -9.85 -1.51 12.29
C LEU A 233 -9.34 -1.59 13.73
N GLU A 234 -9.51 -2.75 14.34
CA GLU A 234 -9.06 -3.02 15.71
C GLU A 234 -8.52 -4.44 15.82
N ASN A 235 -7.50 -4.64 16.67
CA ASN A 235 -7.07 -5.98 17.04
C ASN A 235 -8.12 -6.61 17.95
N TYR A 236 -8.93 -7.47 17.36
CA TYR A 236 -9.98 -8.18 18.09
C TYR A 236 -9.45 -9.55 18.55
N PRO A 237 -9.58 -9.89 19.84
CA PRO A 237 -9.17 -11.20 20.33
C PRO A 237 -10.13 -12.26 19.77
N ASP A 238 -9.59 -13.25 19.10
CA ASP A 238 -10.30 -14.45 18.72
C ASP A 238 -9.56 -15.70 19.25
N PRO A 239 -10.17 -16.90 19.23
CA PRO A 239 -9.55 -18.12 19.71
C PRO A 239 -8.25 -18.51 19.02
N GLU A 240 -8.04 -18.07 17.77
CA GLU A 240 -6.86 -18.36 16.95
C GLU A 240 -5.75 -17.29 17.11
N GLY A 241 -6.06 -16.18 17.82
CA GLY A 241 -5.08 -15.12 18.05
C GLY A 241 -5.70 -13.71 18.06
N ARG A 242 -4.87 -12.70 17.72
CA ARG A 242 -5.33 -11.32 17.55
C ARG A 242 -5.43 -11.03 16.05
N ASN A 243 -6.66 -10.94 15.58
CA ASN A 243 -6.94 -10.59 14.19
C ASN A 243 -7.34 -9.12 14.06
N LEU A 244 -6.74 -8.43 13.11
CA LEU A 244 -7.14 -7.07 12.77
C LEU A 244 -8.48 -7.14 12.01
N THR A 245 -9.53 -6.58 12.61
CA THR A 245 -10.93 -6.79 12.22
C THR A 245 -11.65 -5.45 12.11
N LEU A 246 -12.64 -5.37 11.24
CA LEU A 246 -13.52 -4.20 11.12
C LEU A 246 -14.53 -4.17 12.27
N ILE A 247 -14.34 -3.28 13.21
CA ILE A 247 -15.18 -3.13 14.40
C ILE A 247 -15.62 -1.68 14.56
N CYS A 248 -16.93 -1.43 14.63
CA CYS A 248 -17.44 -0.09 14.91
C CYS A 248 -17.16 0.33 16.35
N GLU A 249 -17.33 1.60 16.64
CA GLU A 249 -17.09 2.14 17.98
C GLU A 249 -17.99 1.50 19.07
N GLU A 250 -19.24 1.21 18.72
CA GLU A 250 -20.21 0.58 19.63
C GLU A 250 -19.84 -0.86 20.01
N CYS A 251 -19.27 -1.61 19.08
CA CYS A 251 -18.87 -3.01 19.28
C CYS A 251 -17.44 -3.15 19.80
N SER A 252 -16.69 -2.05 19.92
CA SER A 252 -15.29 -2.10 20.33
C SER A 252 -15.11 -2.58 21.78
N PRO A 253 -14.31 -3.63 22.04
CA PRO A 253 -14.00 -4.07 23.40
C PRO A 253 -13.21 -3.04 24.20
N THR A 254 -12.49 -2.12 23.55
CA THR A 254 -11.78 -1.03 24.23
C THR A 254 -12.72 -0.02 24.87
N ARG A 255 -13.96 0.13 24.37
CA ARG A 255 -14.99 0.98 24.99
C ARG A 255 -15.48 0.43 26.34
N ALA A 256 -15.53 -0.88 26.50
CA ALA A 256 -15.96 -1.51 27.73
C ALA A 256 -15.01 -1.22 28.92
N VAL A 257 -13.74 -0.96 28.64
CA VAL A 257 -12.71 -0.65 29.65
C VAL A 257 -12.78 0.81 30.11
N THR A 258 -13.25 1.73 29.27
CA THR A 258 -13.31 3.17 29.59
C THR A 258 -14.59 3.58 30.35
N ASN A 259 -15.64 2.76 30.32
CA ASN A 259 -16.91 3.00 31.04
C ASN A 259 -16.98 2.30 32.42
N GLY A 260 -15.89 1.70 32.86
CA GLY A 260 -15.78 0.93 34.12
C GLY A 260 -14.87 1.57 35.19
N VAL A 261 -14.85 2.92 35.26
CA VAL A 261 -14.22 3.66 36.39
C VAL A 261 -15.22 4.62 36.99
#